data_ccdec5ba40ffe114bdcc18dbab0eca98
#
_entry.id   ccdec5ba40ffe114bdcc18dbab0eca98
#
_cell.length_a   1.000
_cell.length_b   1.000
_cell.length_c   1.000
_cell.angle_alpha   90.00
_cell.angle_beta   90.00
_cell.angle_gamma   90.00
#
_symmetry.space_group_name_H-M   'P 1'
#
loop_
_entity.id
_entity.type
_entity.pdbx_description
1 polymer ?
#
loop_
_entity_poly.entity_id
_entity_poly.type
_entity_poly.pdbx_seq_one_letter_code
_entity_poly.pdbx_strand_id
1 'polypeptide(L)'
;KRFNWELVFCELYAGGKYNNNQGGDYDFSLGTNGLGSCATQYASEYMDVTVWRDGNKYSLHFKKGKVVGAKKKALEIEPSDENRTGTTIKWRPDLEVFTSISIPHDWYRETMRRQAVVNANVTFRLHIEGDDGEFSEEDFCYPKGIEDYVLEKVGTDYLTEPFFIEADRRGRDREDLPDYNVKITACMCFSRTFMMQEYYHNSSWLENGGSPEKAARSALTSAIDAYIKQQGKYNKNESGIKWQDVQDCLVLVTNCFS
;
A
#
# COMPACT_ATOMS: atom_id res chain seq x y z
N LYS A 1 -32.14 -7.27 -8.67
CA LYS A 1 -30.75 -7.38 -9.15
C LYS A 1 -30.14 -6.00 -9.01
N ARG A 2 -29.04 -5.87 -8.27
CA ARG A 2 -28.29 -4.60 -8.13
C ARG A 2 -27.21 -4.51 -9.20
N PHE A 3 -26.84 -3.30 -9.58
CA PHE A 3 -25.70 -3.08 -10.46
C PHE A 3 -24.40 -3.11 -9.64
N ASN A 4 -23.29 -3.56 -10.22
CA ASN A 4 -22.00 -3.62 -9.53
C ASN A 4 -21.52 -2.24 -9.06
N TRP A 5 -21.81 -1.18 -9.82
CA TRP A 5 -21.44 0.18 -9.44
C TRP A 5 -22.19 0.67 -8.18
N GLU A 6 -23.42 0.19 -7.92
CA GLU A 6 -24.14 0.51 -6.67
C GLU A 6 -23.44 -0.09 -5.46
N LEU A 7 -22.89 -1.32 -5.60
CA LEU A 7 -22.12 -1.96 -4.54
C LEU A 7 -20.80 -1.22 -4.26
N VAL A 8 -20.09 -0.81 -5.32
CA VAL A 8 -18.77 -0.18 -5.20
C VAL A 8 -18.85 1.25 -4.65
N PHE A 9 -19.79 2.05 -5.12
CA PHE A 9 -19.84 3.50 -4.86
C PHE A 9 -20.96 3.94 -3.92
N CYS A 10 -21.97 3.11 -3.67
CA CYS A 10 -23.14 3.54 -2.92
C CYS A 10 -23.44 2.69 -1.67
N GLU A 11 -22.75 1.58 -1.47
CA GLU A 11 -23.02 0.67 -0.35
C GLU A 11 -21.77 0.46 0.49
N LEU A 12 -21.89 0.76 1.79
CA LEU A 12 -20.84 0.48 2.77
C LEU A 12 -20.80 -1.04 3.06
N TYR A 13 -19.61 -1.55 3.34
CA TYR A 13 -19.40 -2.97 3.66
C TYR A 13 -19.82 -3.95 2.54
N ALA A 14 -19.87 -3.48 1.29
CA ALA A 14 -20.16 -4.30 0.12
C ALA A 14 -18.90 -4.93 -0.51
N GLY A 15 -17.80 -5.07 0.25
CA GLY A 15 -16.57 -5.71 -0.19
C GLY A 15 -16.77 -7.18 -0.51
N GLY A 16 -16.21 -7.66 -1.62
CA GLY A 16 -16.27 -9.08 -2.03
C GLY A 16 -15.17 -9.97 -1.42
N LYS A 17 -14.42 -9.45 -0.43
CA LYS A 17 -13.15 -10.04 0.05
C LYS A 17 -13.22 -10.59 1.47
N TYR A 18 -14.42 -10.85 1.98
CA TYR A 18 -14.61 -11.30 3.36
C TYR A 18 -14.23 -12.77 3.61
N ASN A 19 -14.08 -13.59 2.56
CA ASN A 19 -13.81 -15.03 2.65
C ASN A 19 -12.42 -15.41 2.11
N ASN A 20 -11.39 -14.64 2.40
CA ASN A 20 -10.02 -14.88 1.92
C ASN A 20 -9.45 -16.26 2.34
N ASN A 21 -9.97 -16.85 3.42
CA ASN A 21 -9.52 -18.14 3.96
C ASN A 21 -10.12 -19.37 3.28
N GLN A 22 -11.01 -19.20 2.29
CA GLN A 22 -11.72 -20.32 1.63
C GLN A 22 -11.34 -20.51 0.16
N GLY A 23 -10.17 -20.00 -0.28
CA GLY A 23 -9.70 -20.15 -1.67
C GLY A 23 -10.50 -19.30 -2.66
N GLY A 24 -10.92 -18.10 -2.23
CA GLY A 24 -11.51 -17.09 -3.11
C GLY A 24 -10.50 -16.45 -4.05
N ASP A 25 -10.97 -15.70 -5.04
CA ASP A 25 -10.17 -15.04 -6.08
C ASP A 25 -9.19 -13.95 -5.55
N TYR A 26 -9.10 -13.76 -4.24
CA TYR A 26 -8.30 -12.72 -3.58
C TYR A 26 -7.50 -13.29 -2.41
N ASP A 27 -6.26 -13.70 -2.66
CA ASP A 27 -5.37 -14.20 -1.60
C ASP A 27 -4.88 -13.08 -0.69
N PHE A 28 -4.53 -11.92 -1.26
CA PHE A 28 -4.02 -10.77 -0.51
C PHE A 28 -4.68 -9.48 -1.01
N SER A 29 -5.20 -8.68 -0.11
CA SER A 29 -5.96 -7.50 -0.49
C SER A 29 -5.78 -6.35 0.48
N LEU A 30 -5.51 -5.17 -0.07
CA LEU A 30 -5.40 -3.93 0.69
C LEU A 30 -6.70 -3.55 1.41
N GLY A 31 -7.85 -3.74 0.78
CA GLY A 31 -9.16 -3.37 1.32
C GLY A 31 -10.05 -4.58 1.54
N THR A 32 -10.58 -4.73 2.74
CA THR A 32 -11.53 -5.80 3.08
C THR A 32 -12.98 -5.31 3.16
N ASN A 33 -13.21 -4.08 3.60
CA ASN A 33 -14.54 -3.63 3.99
C ASN A 33 -15.35 -2.93 2.90
N GLY A 34 -14.76 -2.62 1.72
CA GLY A 34 -15.47 -1.93 0.66
C GLY A 34 -15.93 -0.52 1.05
N LEU A 35 -15.13 0.21 1.87
CA LEU A 35 -15.48 1.53 2.38
C LEU A 35 -14.91 2.67 1.54
N GLY A 36 -13.68 2.54 1.03
CA GLY A 36 -12.92 3.65 0.46
C GLY A 36 -13.63 4.37 -0.68
N SER A 37 -13.99 3.67 -1.76
CA SER A 37 -14.65 4.27 -2.92
C SER A 37 -16.01 4.86 -2.58
N CYS A 38 -16.76 4.20 -1.71
CA CYS A 38 -18.06 4.66 -1.24
C CYS A 38 -17.94 5.94 -0.39
N ALA A 39 -17.03 5.95 0.60
CA ALA A 39 -16.80 7.12 1.45
C ALA A 39 -16.31 8.33 0.64
N THR A 40 -15.36 8.13 -0.29
CA THR A 40 -14.87 9.18 -1.18
C THR A 40 -16.00 9.75 -2.03
N GLN A 41 -16.88 8.91 -2.59
CA GLN A 41 -18.01 9.34 -3.39
C GLN A 41 -18.99 10.20 -2.58
N TYR A 42 -19.34 9.77 -1.36
CA TYR A 42 -20.26 10.53 -0.48
C TYR A 42 -19.67 11.84 0.04
N ALA A 43 -18.36 11.92 0.17
CA ALA A 43 -17.64 13.11 0.64
C ALA A 43 -17.22 14.06 -0.49
N SER A 44 -17.68 13.81 -1.72
CA SER A 44 -17.31 14.60 -2.91
C SER A 44 -18.43 15.55 -3.34
N GLU A 45 -18.05 16.76 -3.74
CA GLU A 45 -18.93 17.70 -4.47
C GLU A 45 -19.42 17.05 -5.76
N TYR A 46 -18.51 16.39 -6.49
CA TYR A 46 -18.83 15.53 -7.63
C TYR A 46 -17.80 14.40 -7.74
N MET A 47 -18.23 13.31 -8.38
CA MET A 47 -17.35 12.21 -8.81
C MET A 47 -17.82 11.70 -10.16
N ASP A 48 -16.88 11.68 -11.13
CA ASP A 48 -17.07 11.11 -12.45
C ASP A 48 -16.24 9.83 -12.57
N VAL A 49 -16.87 8.74 -12.94
CA VAL A 49 -16.22 7.44 -13.09
C VAL A 49 -16.37 7.01 -14.55
N THR A 50 -15.25 6.70 -15.19
CA THR A 50 -15.23 6.16 -16.56
C THR A 50 -14.44 4.86 -16.57
N VAL A 51 -15.01 3.81 -17.14
CA VAL A 51 -14.37 2.50 -17.27
C VAL A 51 -14.41 2.08 -18.73
N TRP A 52 -13.26 1.68 -19.26
CA TRP A 52 -13.16 1.05 -20.58
C TRP A 52 -12.95 -0.44 -20.41
N ARG A 53 -13.85 -1.22 -20.99
CA ARG A 53 -13.80 -2.67 -20.90
C ARG A 53 -14.68 -3.31 -22.00
N ASP A 54 -14.20 -4.42 -22.56
CA ASP A 54 -14.96 -5.27 -23.50
C ASP A 54 -15.55 -4.45 -24.67
N GLY A 55 -14.75 -3.55 -25.26
CA GLY A 55 -15.17 -2.71 -26.40
C GLY A 55 -16.17 -1.61 -26.07
N ASN A 56 -16.38 -1.32 -24.79
CA ASN A 56 -17.31 -0.29 -24.35
C ASN A 56 -16.64 0.70 -23.38
N LYS A 57 -17.18 1.92 -23.38
CA LYS A 57 -16.93 2.95 -22.40
C LYS A 57 -18.16 3.08 -21.51
N TYR A 58 -17.98 2.90 -20.23
CA TYR A 58 -19.01 3.03 -19.20
C TYR A 58 -18.77 4.30 -18.42
N SER A 59 -19.77 5.17 -18.31
CA SER A 59 -19.67 6.43 -17.57
C SER A 59 -20.73 6.56 -16.50
N LEU A 60 -20.34 7.03 -15.33
CA LEU A 60 -21.20 7.33 -14.19
C LEU A 60 -20.85 8.68 -13.61
N HIS A 61 -21.88 9.45 -13.23
CA HIS A 61 -21.74 10.77 -12.63
C HIS A 61 -22.43 10.80 -11.28
N PHE A 62 -21.72 11.28 -10.26
CA PHE A 62 -22.25 11.53 -8.93
C PHE A 62 -22.12 13.01 -8.56
N LYS A 63 -23.09 13.52 -7.82
CA LYS A 63 -23.07 14.87 -7.26
C LYS A 63 -23.59 14.83 -5.82
N LYS A 64 -22.76 15.29 -4.87
CA LYS A 64 -23.08 15.32 -3.43
C LYS A 64 -23.70 14.01 -2.93
N GLY A 65 -23.01 12.91 -3.16
CA GLY A 65 -23.41 11.57 -2.71
C GLY A 65 -24.54 10.91 -3.50
N LYS A 66 -25.07 11.56 -4.54
CA LYS A 66 -26.18 11.02 -5.35
C LYS A 66 -25.78 10.79 -6.78
N VAL A 67 -26.20 9.64 -7.33
CA VAL A 67 -26.05 9.39 -8.76
C VAL A 67 -26.87 10.39 -9.57
N VAL A 68 -26.29 10.93 -10.64
CA VAL A 68 -27.00 11.82 -11.57
C VAL A 68 -27.84 11.00 -12.53
N GLY A 69 -29.12 11.38 -12.69
CA GLY A 69 -30.07 10.66 -13.53
C GLY A 69 -30.86 9.57 -12.79
N ALA A 70 -31.76 8.91 -13.52
CA ALA A 70 -32.54 7.82 -12.97
C ALA A 70 -31.67 6.56 -12.83
N LYS A 71 -31.68 5.86 -11.68
CA LYS A 71 -30.83 4.71 -11.38
C LYS A 71 -30.66 3.69 -12.52
N LYS A 72 -31.73 3.37 -13.24
CA LYS A 72 -31.70 2.42 -14.37
C LYS A 72 -31.06 2.99 -15.65
N LYS A 73 -30.89 4.30 -15.75
CA LYS A 73 -30.29 5.02 -16.88
C LYS A 73 -29.08 5.85 -16.51
N ALA A 74 -28.61 5.72 -15.27
CA ALA A 74 -27.49 6.50 -14.76
C ALA A 74 -26.16 6.01 -15.36
N LEU A 75 -26.05 4.72 -15.70
CA LEU A 75 -24.89 4.17 -16.38
C LEU A 75 -25.03 4.44 -17.88
N GLU A 76 -24.19 5.30 -18.41
CA GLU A 76 -24.05 5.57 -19.82
C GLU A 76 -23.08 4.55 -20.43
N ILE A 77 -23.44 3.99 -21.60
CA ILE A 77 -22.64 2.99 -22.30
C ILE A 77 -22.47 3.44 -23.75
N GLU A 78 -21.22 3.59 -24.15
CA GLU A 78 -20.83 3.97 -25.50
C GLU A 78 -19.84 2.96 -26.08
N PRO A 79 -19.89 2.65 -27.39
CA PRO A 79 -18.84 1.85 -28.02
C PRO A 79 -17.46 2.50 -27.88
N SER A 80 -16.44 1.67 -27.71
CA SER A 80 -15.04 2.09 -27.60
C SER A 80 -14.15 1.09 -28.35
N ASP A 81 -12.84 1.38 -28.43
CA ASP A 81 -11.84 0.44 -28.94
C ASP A 81 -11.85 -0.84 -28.12
N GLU A 82 -11.91 -2.01 -28.76
CA GLU A 82 -11.93 -3.32 -28.14
C GLU A 82 -10.69 -3.59 -27.26
N ASN A 83 -9.56 -3.01 -27.63
CA ASN A 83 -8.30 -3.19 -26.89
C ASN A 83 -8.11 -2.20 -25.74
N ARG A 84 -8.98 -1.20 -25.62
CA ARG A 84 -8.86 -0.19 -24.56
C ARG A 84 -9.40 -0.73 -23.24
N THR A 85 -8.55 -0.74 -22.23
CA THR A 85 -8.92 -1.07 -20.83
C THR A 85 -8.45 0.01 -19.89
N GLY A 86 -9.14 0.19 -18.79
CA GLY A 86 -8.73 1.12 -17.75
C GLY A 86 -9.89 1.75 -16.99
N THR A 87 -9.56 2.51 -15.96
CA THR A 87 -10.51 3.25 -15.15
C THR A 87 -9.99 4.65 -14.90
N THR A 88 -10.85 5.64 -15.08
CA THR A 88 -10.59 7.03 -14.67
C THR A 88 -11.62 7.42 -13.63
N ILE A 89 -11.15 7.97 -12.52
CA ILE A 89 -11.99 8.56 -11.48
C ILE A 89 -11.55 10.01 -11.30
N LYS A 90 -12.47 10.94 -11.59
CA LYS A 90 -12.28 12.38 -11.36
C LYS A 90 -13.23 12.81 -10.26
N TRP A 91 -12.70 13.46 -9.22
CA TRP A 91 -13.49 13.86 -8.09
C TRP A 91 -12.98 15.15 -7.45
N ARG A 92 -13.85 15.82 -6.72
CA ARG A 92 -13.50 16.98 -5.92
C ARG A 92 -14.09 16.83 -4.53
N PRO A 93 -13.29 16.98 -3.46
CA PRO A 93 -13.81 16.97 -2.09
C PRO A 93 -14.84 18.09 -1.88
N ASP A 94 -15.88 17.81 -1.09
CA ASP A 94 -16.94 18.79 -0.80
C ASP A 94 -16.55 19.65 0.42
N LEU A 95 -16.52 20.97 0.25
CA LEU A 95 -16.28 21.92 1.34
C LEU A 95 -17.39 21.96 2.40
N GLU A 96 -18.56 21.38 2.12
CA GLU A 96 -19.58 21.15 3.16
C GLU A 96 -19.20 20.00 4.10
N VAL A 97 -18.29 19.11 3.66
CA VAL A 97 -17.78 17.96 4.44
C VAL A 97 -16.41 18.27 5.05
N PHE A 98 -15.53 18.90 4.28
CA PHE A 98 -14.15 19.18 4.66
C PHE A 98 -13.94 20.68 4.92
N THR A 99 -13.16 21.00 5.93
CA THR A 99 -12.79 22.40 6.24
C THR A 99 -11.83 23.00 5.22
N SER A 100 -11.06 22.17 4.54
CA SER A 100 -10.14 22.53 3.46
C SER A 100 -10.02 21.39 2.45
N ILE A 101 -9.82 21.74 1.19
CA ILE A 101 -9.52 20.79 0.10
C ILE A 101 -8.13 21.00 -0.48
N SER A 102 -7.34 21.89 0.12
CA SER A 102 -5.96 22.13 -0.27
C SER A 102 -5.07 21.04 0.34
N ILE A 103 -4.68 20.08 -0.47
CA ILE A 103 -3.80 18.97 -0.08
C ILE A 103 -2.40 19.27 -0.61
N PRO A 104 -1.36 19.33 0.24
CA PRO A 104 0.01 19.51 -0.22
C PRO A 104 0.44 18.44 -1.22
N HIS A 105 1.12 18.83 -2.29
CA HIS A 105 1.55 17.90 -3.34
C HIS A 105 2.48 16.81 -2.82
N ASP A 106 3.24 17.08 -1.76
CA ASP A 106 4.14 16.10 -1.14
C ASP A 106 3.40 14.88 -0.56
N TRP A 107 2.14 15.03 -0.14
CA TRP A 107 1.31 13.90 0.27
C TRP A 107 1.07 12.91 -0.87
N TYR A 108 0.82 13.44 -2.07
CA TYR A 108 0.66 12.61 -3.26
C TYR A 108 1.97 11.94 -3.66
N ARG A 109 3.09 12.69 -3.64
CA ARG A 109 4.43 12.15 -3.93
C ARG A 109 4.79 11.00 -3.00
N GLU A 110 4.65 11.21 -1.69
CA GLU A 110 4.97 10.18 -0.70
C GLU A 110 4.04 8.97 -0.82
N THR A 111 2.74 9.17 -1.06
CA THR A 111 1.79 8.08 -1.25
C THR A 111 2.12 7.26 -2.49
N MET A 112 2.39 7.90 -3.62
CA MET A 112 2.74 7.21 -4.88
C MET A 112 4.08 6.49 -4.78
N ARG A 113 5.10 7.11 -4.16
CA ARG A 113 6.38 6.46 -3.90
C ARG A 113 6.21 5.20 -3.06
N ARG A 114 5.51 5.27 -1.93
CA ARG A 114 5.23 4.12 -1.08
C ARG A 114 4.49 3.00 -1.82
N GLN A 115 3.51 3.36 -2.65
CA GLN A 115 2.82 2.37 -3.47
C GLN A 115 3.75 1.75 -4.52
N ALA A 116 4.61 2.52 -5.16
CA ALA A 116 5.58 2.00 -6.13
C ALA A 116 6.60 1.04 -5.51
N VAL A 117 7.06 1.34 -4.29
CA VAL A 117 8.00 0.49 -3.54
C VAL A 117 7.48 -0.93 -3.30
N VAL A 118 6.20 -1.07 -2.99
CA VAL A 118 5.59 -2.38 -2.65
C VAL A 118 4.85 -3.04 -3.80
N ASN A 119 4.77 -2.38 -4.95
CA ASN A 119 4.19 -2.91 -6.19
C ASN A 119 5.24 -2.88 -7.30
N ALA A 120 6.16 -3.83 -7.26
CA ALA A 120 7.26 -3.91 -8.23
C ALA A 120 6.76 -3.88 -9.68
N ASN A 121 7.47 -3.16 -10.55
CA ASN A 121 7.15 -2.96 -11.96
C ASN A 121 5.85 -2.17 -12.23
N VAL A 122 5.18 -1.61 -11.23
CA VAL A 122 4.05 -0.69 -11.43
C VAL A 122 4.57 0.74 -11.43
N THR A 123 4.28 1.50 -12.48
CA THR A 123 4.61 2.92 -12.56
C THR A 123 3.44 3.74 -12.03
N PHE A 124 3.70 4.57 -11.06
CA PHE A 124 2.78 5.59 -10.55
C PHE A 124 3.24 6.94 -11.08
N ARG A 125 2.42 7.58 -11.88
CA ARG A 125 2.70 8.88 -12.49
C ARG A 125 1.88 9.97 -11.84
N LEU A 126 2.54 10.98 -11.33
CA LEU A 126 1.92 12.18 -10.76
C LEU A 126 1.97 13.30 -11.78
N HIS A 127 0.80 13.84 -12.14
CA HIS A 127 0.67 15.05 -12.91
C HIS A 127 0.18 16.17 -11.99
N ILE A 128 0.87 17.28 -11.98
CA ILE A 128 0.50 18.46 -11.20
C ILE A 128 0.32 19.63 -12.15
N GLU A 129 -0.88 20.21 -12.16
CA GLU A 129 -1.18 21.43 -12.91
C GLU A 129 -0.62 22.64 -12.16
N GLY A 130 0.21 23.42 -12.84
CA GLY A 130 0.73 24.70 -12.35
C GLY A 130 -0.26 25.85 -12.50
N ASP A 131 0.06 27.00 -11.93
CA ASP A 131 -0.76 28.22 -12.04
C ASP A 131 -0.84 28.75 -13.48
N ASP A 132 0.09 28.36 -14.34
CA ASP A 132 0.13 28.66 -15.79
C ASP A 132 -0.72 27.69 -16.63
N GLY A 133 -1.30 26.64 -16.02
CA GLY A 133 -2.06 25.58 -16.68
C GLY A 133 -1.19 24.51 -17.32
N GLU A 134 0.14 24.59 -17.20
CA GLU A 134 1.03 23.54 -17.67
C GLU A 134 1.15 22.41 -16.62
N PHE A 135 1.35 21.18 -17.08
CA PHE A 135 1.49 20.01 -16.21
C PHE A 135 2.95 19.62 -16.04
N SER A 136 3.39 19.52 -14.80
CA SER A 136 4.62 18.81 -14.45
C SER A 136 4.32 17.32 -14.24
N GLU A 137 5.26 16.45 -14.61
CA GLU A 137 5.13 15.00 -14.48
C GLU A 137 6.26 14.44 -13.62
N GLU A 138 5.94 13.50 -12.73
CA GLU A 138 6.88 12.76 -11.90
C GLU A 138 6.50 11.29 -11.86
N ASP A 139 7.45 10.40 -12.19
CA ASP A 139 7.25 8.95 -12.21
C ASP A 139 7.91 8.28 -11.02
N PHE A 140 7.18 7.36 -10.38
CA PHE A 140 7.66 6.48 -9.33
C PHE A 140 7.56 5.04 -9.81
N CYS A 141 8.68 4.36 -9.97
CA CYS A 141 8.73 2.96 -10.38
C CYS A 141 9.98 2.29 -9.78
N TYR A 142 9.78 1.17 -9.11
CA TYR A 142 10.85 0.35 -8.55
C TYR A 142 10.73 -1.06 -9.15
N PRO A 143 11.49 -1.40 -10.19
CA PRO A 143 11.39 -2.69 -10.87
C PRO A 143 11.58 -3.88 -9.94
N LYS A 144 12.48 -3.79 -8.95
CA LYS A 144 12.71 -4.79 -7.91
C LYS A 144 12.03 -4.44 -6.57
N GLY A 145 11.11 -3.48 -6.57
CA GLY A 145 10.35 -3.09 -5.40
C GLY A 145 11.24 -2.59 -4.24
N ILE A 146 11.09 -3.21 -3.07
CA ILE A 146 11.78 -2.79 -1.84
C ILE A 146 13.32 -2.89 -1.94
N GLU A 147 13.86 -3.75 -2.82
CA GLU A 147 15.31 -3.86 -3.03
C GLU A 147 15.88 -2.59 -3.66
N ASP A 148 15.29 -2.13 -4.77
CA ASP A 148 15.71 -0.90 -5.45
C ASP A 148 15.54 0.32 -4.55
N TYR A 149 14.48 0.34 -3.76
CA TYR A 149 14.21 1.42 -2.82
C TYR A 149 15.26 1.50 -1.69
N VAL A 150 15.63 0.36 -1.10
CA VAL A 150 16.67 0.33 -0.08
C VAL A 150 18.01 0.79 -0.67
N LEU A 151 18.36 0.31 -1.87
CA LEU A 151 19.57 0.73 -2.59
C LEU A 151 19.56 2.23 -2.90
N GLU A 152 18.43 2.79 -3.34
CA GLU A 152 18.27 4.24 -3.56
C GLU A 152 18.56 5.04 -2.28
N LYS A 153 18.02 4.57 -1.13
CA LYS A 153 18.14 5.29 0.14
C LYS A 153 19.53 5.21 0.74
N VAL A 154 20.17 4.07 0.68
CA VAL A 154 21.47 3.85 1.33
C VAL A 154 22.65 4.17 0.39
N GLY A 155 22.44 4.18 -0.92
CA GLY A 155 23.50 4.40 -1.91
C GLY A 155 24.64 3.39 -1.75
N THR A 156 25.85 3.90 -1.51
CA THR A 156 27.05 3.09 -1.25
C THR A 156 27.46 3.06 0.23
N ASP A 157 26.69 3.70 1.10
CA ASP A 157 27.03 3.84 2.53
C ASP A 157 26.39 2.74 3.36
N TYR A 158 26.85 1.52 3.15
CA TYR A 158 26.43 0.34 3.91
C TYR A 158 27.64 -0.43 4.46
N LEU A 159 27.45 -1.06 5.60
CA LEU A 159 28.42 -1.97 6.23
C LEU A 159 28.27 -3.40 5.71
N THR A 160 27.07 -3.78 5.34
CA THR A 160 26.72 -5.04 4.68
C THR A 160 25.93 -4.73 3.43
N GLU A 161 26.18 -5.42 2.34
CA GLU A 161 25.37 -5.27 1.14
C GLU A 161 23.88 -5.52 1.48
N PRO A 162 22.96 -4.71 0.94
CA PRO A 162 21.54 -4.99 1.07
C PRO A 162 21.21 -6.39 0.61
N PHE A 163 20.50 -7.14 1.42
CA PHE A 163 20.06 -8.50 1.05
C PHE A 163 18.55 -8.62 1.17
N PHE A 164 17.99 -9.32 0.22
CA PHE A 164 16.57 -9.57 0.08
C PHE A 164 16.18 -10.93 0.67
N ILE A 165 15.07 -10.95 1.39
CA ILE A 165 14.48 -12.16 1.97
C ILE A 165 13.06 -12.29 1.48
N GLU A 166 12.68 -13.47 1.03
CA GLU A 166 11.31 -13.86 0.76
C GLU A 166 10.98 -15.15 1.51
N ALA A 167 9.84 -15.18 2.17
CA ALA A 167 9.39 -16.34 2.91
C ALA A 167 7.88 -16.49 2.87
N ASP A 168 7.43 -17.70 2.56
CA ASP A 168 6.04 -18.12 2.69
C ASP A 168 5.88 -18.99 3.93
N ARG A 169 4.89 -18.67 4.75
CA ARG A 169 4.62 -19.37 6.00
C ARG A 169 3.11 -19.48 6.20
N ARG A 170 2.73 -20.32 7.14
CA ARG A 170 1.37 -20.35 7.66
C ARG A 170 1.34 -19.68 9.03
N GLY A 171 0.35 -18.81 9.23
CA GLY A 171 0.05 -18.18 10.49
C GLY A 171 -1.31 -18.61 11.02
N ARG A 172 -1.52 -18.39 12.30
CA ARG A 172 -2.79 -18.60 12.98
C ARG A 172 -2.90 -17.58 14.11
N ASP A 173 -4.00 -16.86 14.17
CA ASP A 173 -4.19 -15.85 15.21
C ASP A 173 -4.43 -16.46 16.60
N ARG A 174 -5.18 -17.57 16.64
CA ARG A 174 -5.48 -18.34 17.84
C ARG A 174 -5.65 -19.80 17.49
N GLU A 175 -5.50 -20.70 18.46
CA GLU A 175 -5.58 -22.15 18.27
C GLU A 175 -6.93 -22.63 17.71
N ASP A 176 -8.01 -21.89 18.01
CA ASP A 176 -9.39 -22.16 17.56
C ASP A 176 -9.73 -21.60 16.17
N LEU A 177 -8.80 -20.84 15.53
CA LEU A 177 -9.00 -20.27 14.21
C LEU A 177 -8.26 -21.07 13.13
N PRO A 178 -8.70 -20.99 11.86
CA PRO A 178 -8.00 -21.64 10.76
C PRO A 178 -6.64 -20.99 10.49
N ASP A 179 -5.72 -21.76 9.93
CA ASP A 179 -4.46 -21.25 9.42
C ASP A 179 -4.70 -20.36 8.20
N TYR A 180 -3.90 -19.32 8.05
CA TYR A 180 -3.84 -18.46 6.87
C TYR A 180 -2.42 -18.39 6.30
N ASN A 181 -2.31 -18.04 5.03
CA ASN A 181 -1.03 -17.86 4.37
C ASN A 181 -0.42 -16.50 4.77
N VAL A 182 0.87 -16.50 5.06
CA VAL A 182 1.65 -15.30 5.33
C VAL A 182 2.83 -15.28 4.36
N LYS A 183 2.87 -14.27 3.49
CA LYS A 183 4.02 -14.00 2.64
C LYS A 183 4.77 -12.80 3.22
N ILE A 184 6.08 -12.92 3.37
CA ILE A 184 6.94 -11.86 3.89
C ILE A 184 8.03 -11.59 2.86
N THR A 185 8.18 -10.35 2.48
CA THR A 185 9.34 -9.85 1.75
C THR A 185 10.03 -8.81 2.61
N ALA A 186 11.36 -8.87 2.68
CA ALA A 186 12.17 -7.92 3.43
C ALA A 186 13.46 -7.63 2.68
N CYS A 187 13.90 -6.37 2.70
CA CYS A 187 15.25 -5.99 2.29
C CYS A 187 15.90 -5.24 3.44
N MET A 188 17.13 -5.63 3.78
CA MET A 188 17.84 -4.99 4.90
C MET A 188 19.34 -4.91 4.65
N CYS A 189 19.93 -3.91 5.28
CA CYS A 189 21.38 -3.77 5.46
C CYS A 189 21.69 -2.98 6.74
N PHE A 190 22.98 -2.86 7.06
CA PHE A 190 23.44 -2.02 8.15
C PHE A 190 24.25 -0.85 7.59
N SER A 191 24.07 0.35 8.13
CA SER A 191 24.81 1.56 7.78
C SER A 191 25.29 2.28 9.05
N ARG A 192 26.32 3.10 8.95
CA ARG A 192 26.81 3.93 10.06
C ARG A 192 26.16 5.31 10.10
N THR A 193 25.68 5.80 9.00
CA THR A 193 25.25 7.19 8.82
C THR A 193 23.76 7.31 8.50
N PHE A 194 23.12 6.20 8.14
CA PHE A 194 21.72 6.18 7.74
C PHE A 194 20.97 5.05 8.43
N MET A 195 19.81 5.37 8.96
CA MET A 195 18.87 4.39 9.51
C MET A 195 17.48 4.62 8.95
N MET A 196 16.78 3.54 8.65
CA MET A 196 15.40 3.58 8.14
C MET A 196 14.70 2.26 8.47
N GLN A 197 13.52 2.33 9.04
CA GLN A 197 12.67 1.15 9.19
C GLN A 197 11.28 1.47 8.67
N GLU A 198 10.87 0.77 7.62
CA GLU A 198 9.55 0.89 7.04
C GLU A 198 8.85 -0.47 6.99
N TYR A 199 7.61 -0.47 7.42
CA TYR A 199 6.79 -1.68 7.52
C TYR A 199 5.53 -1.50 6.70
N TYR A 200 5.24 -2.51 5.87
CA TYR A 200 4.04 -2.54 5.04
C TYR A 200 3.26 -3.82 5.32
N HIS A 201 1.95 -3.74 5.22
CA HIS A 201 1.05 -4.89 5.29
C HIS A 201 0.00 -4.79 4.19
N ASN A 202 -0.10 -5.82 3.35
CA ASN A 202 -0.96 -5.83 2.17
C ASN A 202 -0.80 -4.55 1.33
N SER A 203 0.45 -4.14 1.08
CA SER A 203 0.84 -2.92 0.38
C SER A 203 0.45 -1.60 1.06
N SER A 204 -0.05 -1.62 2.30
CA SER A 204 -0.28 -0.42 3.11
C SER A 204 0.93 -0.12 3.99
N TRP A 205 1.39 1.12 3.96
CA TRP A 205 2.39 1.59 4.91
C TRP A 205 1.81 1.65 6.32
N LEU A 206 2.56 1.12 7.27
CA LEU A 206 2.21 1.10 8.69
C LEU A 206 2.96 2.22 9.42
N GLU A 207 2.35 3.38 9.52
CA GLU A 207 2.93 4.54 10.19
C GLU A 207 3.41 4.25 11.63
N ASN A 208 2.66 3.41 12.33
CA ASN A 208 2.95 3.02 13.72
C ASN A 208 3.54 1.59 13.83
N GLY A 209 4.12 1.05 12.76
CA GLY A 209 4.84 -0.23 12.71
C GLY A 209 3.98 -1.48 12.89
N GLY A 210 3.26 -1.60 14.00
CA GLY A 210 2.33 -2.72 14.24
C GLY A 210 2.99 -4.07 14.49
N SER A 211 2.34 -5.16 14.04
CA SER A 211 2.82 -6.54 14.23
C SER A 211 4.12 -6.82 13.46
N PRO A 212 4.31 -6.34 12.21
CA PRO A 212 5.56 -6.54 11.48
C PRO A 212 6.77 -5.91 12.19
N GLU A 213 6.63 -4.71 12.75
CA GLU A 213 7.69 -4.08 13.54
C GLU A 213 8.05 -4.91 14.76
N LYS A 214 7.04 -5.33 15.55
CA LYS A 214 7.28 -6.13 16.74
C LYS A 214 8.00 -7.44 16.43
N ALA A 215 7.61 -8.10 15.34
CA ALA A 215 8.23 -9.32 14.87
C ALA A 215 9.69 -9.09 14.44
N ALA A 216 9.96 -8.05 13.64
CA ALA A 216 11.32 -7.69 13.22
C ALA A 216 12.22 -7.37 14.40
N ARG A 217 11.76 -6.56 15.37
CA ARG A 217 12.48 -6.23 16.60
C ARG A 217 12.88 -7.47 17.39
N SER A 218 11.92 -8.36 17.61
CA SER A 218 12.17 -9.59 18.38
C SER A 218 13.13 -10.52 17.63
N ALA A 219 12.90 -10.75 16.35
CA ALA A 219 13.69 -11.68 15.54
C ALA A 219 15.14 -11.20 15.41
N LEU A 220 15.36 -9.93 15.01
CA LEU A 220 16.69 -9.38 14.81
C LEU A 220 17.48 -9.29 16.11
N THR A 221 16.86 -8.80 17.19
CA THR A 221 17.55 -8.74 18.49
C THR A 221 17.97 -10.12 18.94
N SER A 222 17.08 -11.11 18.86
CA SER A 222 17.39 -12.49 19.27
C SER A 222 18.46 -13.15 18.41
N ALA A 223 18.39 -12.97 17.09
CA ALA A 223 19.34 -13.55 16.16
C ALA A 223 20.75 -12.97 16.33
N ILE A 224 20.85 -11.65 16.46
CA ILE A 224 22.14 -10.96 16.65
C ILE A 224 22.72 -11.28 18.02
N ASP A 225 21.91 -11.28 19.09
CA ASP A 225 22.36 -11.66 20.44
C ASP A 225 22.91 -13.10 20.46
N ALA A 226 22.17 -14.04 19.84
CA ALA A 226 22.62 -15.43 19.72
C ALA A 226 23.94 -15.54 18.96
N TYR A 227 24.09 -14.81 17.84
CA TYR A 227 25.33 -14.78 17.07
C TYR A 227 26.51 -14.21 17.87
N ILE A 228 26.34 -13.09 18.58
CA ILE A 228 27.39 -12.48 19.40
C ILE A 228 27.83 -13.45 20.51
N LYS A 229 26.87 -14.13 21.15
CA LYS A 229 27.16 -15.17 22.18
C LYS A 229 27.94 -16.34 21.59
N GLN A 230 27.52 -16.86 20.44
CA GLN A 230 28.20 -17.95 19.76
C GLN A 230 29.64 -17.60 19.38
N GLN A 231 29.88 -16.34 18.99
CA GLN A 231 31.21 -15.86 18.64
C GLN A 231 32.05 -15.45 19.88
N GLY A 232 31.52 -15.55 21.09
CA GLY A 232 32.22 -15.17 22.32
C GLY A 232 32.64 -13.70 22.36
N LYS A 233 31.85 -12.80 21.77
CA LYS A 233 32.18 -11.38 21.62
C LYS A 233 31.73 -10.49 22.77
N TYR A 234 30.89 -11.00 23.67
CA TYR A 234 30.53 -10.25 24.87
C TYR A 234 31.68 -10.21 25.88
N ASN A 235 31.88 -9.05 26.48
CA ASN A 235 32.79 -8.89 27.59
C ASN A 235 32.20 -9.50 28.86
N LYS A 236 33.07 -9.79 29.83
CA LYS A 236 32.66 -10.30 31.15
C LYS A 236 31.82 -9.22 31.87
N ASN A 237 30.58 -9.52 32.19
CA ASN A 237 29.57 -8.63 32.78
C ASN A 237 28.86 -7.67 31.78
N GLU A 238 29.04 -7.84 30.48
CA GLU A 238 28.27 -7.09 29.47
C GLU A 238 26.85 -7.65 29.41
N SER A 239 25.85 -6.75 29.35
CA SER A 239 24.46 -7.15 29.12
C SER A 239 24.25 -7.52 27.65
N GLY A 240 23.31 -8.41 27.37
CA GLY A 240 22.93 -8.73 25.99
C GLY A 240 22.44 -7.50 25.22
N ILE A 241 22.58 -7.56 23.89
CA ILE A 241 22.16 -6.52 22.98
C ILE A 241 20.67 -6.21 23.12
N LYS A 242 20.30 -4.94 22.98
CA LYS A 242 18.93 -4.46 22.98
C LYS A 242 18.52 -3.99 21.59
N TRP A 243 17.23 -3.86 21.36
CA TRP A 243 16.73 -3.33 20.09
C TRP A 243 17.35 -1.99 19.70
N GLN A 244 17.55 -1.11 20.66
CA GLN A 244 18.15 0.21 20.41
C GLN A 244 19.51 0.09 19.71
N ASP A 245 20.33 -0.87 20.14
CA ASP A 245 21.66 -1.10 19.55
C ASP A 245 21.57 -1.58 18.08
N VAL A 246 20.51 -2.30 17.73
CA VAL A 246 20.24 -2.76 16.37
C VAL A 246 19.64 -1.64 15.52
N GLN A 247 18.67 -0.93 16.07
CA GLN A 247 17.89 0.09 15.39
C GLN A 247 18.75 1.23 14.85
N ASP A 248 19.78 1.64 15.61
CA ASP A 248 20.61 2.82 15.29
C ASP A 248 21.47 2.67 14.02
N CYS A 249 21.61 1.44 13.51
CA CYS A 249 22.37 1.17 12.28
C CYS A 249 21.58 0.37 11.24
N LEU A 250 20.31 0.09 11.49
CA LEU A 250 19.49 -0.78 10.64
C LEU A 250 18.77 0.02 9.54
N VAL A 251 18.92 -0.44 8.32
CA VAL A 251 18.06 -0.08 7.17
C VAL A 251 17.22 -1.30 6.85
N LEU A 252 15.91 -1.20 7.00
CA LEU A 252 14.96 -2.31 6.84
C LEU A 252 13.67 -1.83 6.19
N VAL A 253 13.26 -2.50 5.13
CA VAL A 253 11.92 -2.38 4.56
C VAL A 253 11.30 -3.76 4.50
N THR A 254 10.08 -3.90 5.02
CA THR A 254 9.33 -5.17 4.97
C THR A 254 7.96 -4.96 4.36
N ASN A 255 7.49 -5.94 3.58
CA ASN A 255 6.11 -6.02 3.13
C ASN A 255 5.56 -7.41 3.47
N CYS A 256 4.55 -7.44 4.32
CA CYS A 256 3.89 -8.65 4.77
C CYS A 256 2.50 -8.73 4.14
N PHE A 257 2.13 -9.92 3.72
CA PHE A 257 0.79 -10.24 3.20
C PHE A 257 0.16 -11.33 4.05
N SER A 258 -1.09 -11.13 4.44
CA SER A 258 -1.89 -12.13 5.17
C SER A 258 -3.39 -11.90 5.02
#